data_2631008ea0dc4020e5af9dbafee2a6c8
#
_entry.id   2631008ea0dc4020e5af9dbafee2a6c8
#
_cell.length_a   1.000
_cell.length_b   1.000
_cell.length_c   1.000
_cell.angle_alpha   90.00
_cell.angle_beta   90.00
_cell.angle_gamma   90.00
#
_symmetry.space_group_name_H-M   'P 1'
#
loop_
_entity.id
_entity.type
_entity.pdbx_description
1 polymer ?
#
loop_
_entity_poly.entity_id
_entity_poly.type
_entity_poly.pdbx_seq_one_letter_code
_entity_poly.pdbx_strand_id
1 'polypeptide(L)'
;RGRETGIPTLNHARTELYAMTGHVDVKPYTSWLDFAQHIKNPISIVNFIAAYGTHDLIEGEATLAGKRAAAMAIVLGVAQDVPANPDMVPPVLAHTINPPPDRLDFLNATGLHAGGELGGLNQVDMWIGGLAEEINEFGGMLGSTFNYIFEYQMEHLQNGDRFYYLSRTQGMNLLNLLEPNMFSDIIMRNTDLGDLH
;
A
#
# COMPACT_ATOMS: atom_id res chain seq x y z
N ARG A 1 0.08 -13.41 -8.22
CA ARG A 1 1.07 -13.35 -9.33
C ARG A 1 2.36 -12.64 -8.92
N GLY A 2 2.28 -11.56 -8.11
CA GLY A 2 3.46 -10.85 -7.60
C GLY A 2 4.45 -11.79 -6.89
N ARG A 3 3.95 -12.66 -6.02
CA ARG A 3 4.80 -13.64 -5.31
C ARG A 3 5.52 -14.61 -6.24
N GLU A 4 4.85 -15.06 -7.30
CA GLU A 4 5.45 -15.95 -8.30
C GLU A 4 6.59 -15.28 -9.10
N THR A 5 6.48 -13.97 -9.30
CA THR A 5 7.50 -13.17 -10.01
C THR A 5 8.59 -12.62 -9.09
N GLY A 6 8.58 -12.97 -7.81
CA GLY A 6 9.58 -12.54 -6.83
C GLY A 6 9.43 -11.10 -6.35
N ILE A 7 8.25 -10.49 -6.52
CA ILE A 7 7.98 -9.17 -5.93
C ILE A 7 7.91 -9.33 -4.40
N PRO A 8 8.68 -8.57 -3.62
CA PRO A 8 8.67 -8.65 -2.17
C PRO A 8 7.32 -8.19 -1.59
N THR A 9 7.10 -8.47 -0.31
CA THR A 9 5.98 -7.87 0.43
C THR A 9 6.19 -6.37 0.62
N LEU A 10 5.11 -5.64 0.90
CA LEU A 10 5.15 -4.19 1.06
C LEU A 10 6.22 -3.76 2.08
N ASN A 11 6.15 -4.33 3.27
CA ASN A 11 7.02 -3.92 4.37
C ASN A 11 8.49 -4.35 4.14
N HIS A 12 8.70 -5.46 3.44
CA HIS A 12 10.04 -5.89 3.06
C HIS A 12 10.65 -4.94 2.03
N ALA A 13 9.90 -4.56 1.00
CA ALA A 13 10.35 -3.57 0.02
C ALA A 13 10.68 -2.22 0.68
N ARG A 14 9.82 -1.74 1.59
CA ARG A 14 10.07 -0.51 2.35
C ARG A 14 11.33 -0.61 3.21
N THR A 15 11.55 -1.75 3.86
CA THR A 15 12.75 -2.00 4.67
C THR A 15 14.02 -1.90 3.83
N GLU A 16 14.04 -2.54 2.66
CA GLU A 16 15.19 -2.50 1.77
C GLU A 16 15.44 -1.09 1.22
N LEU A 17 14.40 -0.41 0.74
CA LEU A 17 14.50 0.96 0.23
C LEU A 17 14.96 1.93 1.32
N TYR A 18 14.41 1.82 2.53
CA TYR A 18 14.83 2.64 3.66
C TYR A 18 16.29 2.38 4.06
N ALA A 19 16.72 1.13 4.09
CA ALA A 19 18.10 0.77 4.40
C ALA A 19 19.09 1.31 3.35
N MET A 20 18.69 1.36 2.09
CA MET A 20 19.53 1.88 0.99
C MET A 20 19.64 3.40 0.98
N THR A 21 18.58 4.11 1.35
CA THR A 21 18.45 5.54 1.06
C THR A 21 18.20 6.40 2.29
N GLY A 22 17.70 5.83 3.38
CA GLY A 22 17.29 6.58 4.57
C GLY A 22 16.05 7.48 4.38
N HIS A 23 15.33 7.32 3.23
CA HIS A 23 14.22 8.19 2.89
C HIS A 23 12.99 7.90 3.76
N VAL A 24 12.47 8.93 4.43
CA VAL A 24 11.40 8.79 5.43
C VAL A 24 10.09 8.23 4.88
N ASP A 25 9.77 8.52 3.63
CA ASP A 25 8.51 8.09 2.99
C ASP A 25 8.43 6.58 2.80
N VAL A 26 9.57 5.90 2.75
CA VAL A 26 9.65 4.44 2.64
C VAL A 26 10.08 3.76 3.93
N LYS A 27 9.96 4.46 5.07
CA LYS A 27 10.16 3.83 6.37
C LYS A 27 9.18 2.65 6.55
N PRO A 28 9.64 1.46 6.97
CA PRO A 28 8.75 0.32 7.16
C PRO A 28 7.71 0.58 8.24
N TYR A 29 6.51 0.07 8.04
CA TYR A 29 5.45 0.14 9.02
C TYR A 29 5.77 -0.76 10.22
N THR A 30 5.47 -0.29 11.41
CA THR A 30 5.86 -0.94 12.67
C THR A 30 4.72 -1.74 13.31
N SER A 31 3.48 -1.51 12.89
CA SER A 31 2.29 -2.16 13.44
C SER A 31 1.09 -2.02 12.50
N TRP A 32 0.04 -2.80 12.75
CA TRP A 32 -1.23 -2.65 12.04
C TRP A 32 -1.85 -1.26 12.21
N LEU A 33 -1.69 -0.67 13.40
CA LEU A 33 -2.20 0.68 13.69
C LEU A 33 -1.41 1.74 12.91
N ASP A 34 -0.09 1.61 12.83
CA ASP A 34 0.77 2.47 12.03
C ASP A 34 0.37 2.40 10.55
N PHE A 35 0.21 1.18 10.01
CA PHE A 35 -0.26 1.02 8.62
C PHE A 35 -1.65 1.61 8.39
N ALA A 36 -2.59 1.45 9.35
CA ALA A 36 -3.94 2.01 9.25
C ALA A 36 -3.96 3.54 9.17
N GLN A 37 -2.96 4.22 9.74
CA GLN A 37 -2.83 5.68 9.67
C GLN A 37 -2.32 6.19 8.33
N HIS A 38 -1.76 5.31 7.50
CA HIS A 38 -1.15 5.65 6.21
C HIS A 38 -1.92 5.10 5.00
N ILE A 39 -3.16 4.62 5.19
CA ILE A 39 -4.01 4.15 4.11
C ILE A 39 -5.18 5.09 3.86
N LYS A 40 -5.59 5.23 2.58
CA LYS A 40 -6.70 6.10 2.12
C LYS A 40 -7.99 5.92 2.91
N ASN A 41 -8.28 4.69 3.29
CA ASN A 41 -9.50 4.32 3.99
C ASN A 41 -9.13 3.47 5.21
N PRO A 42 -9.00 4.09 6.40
CA PRO A 42 -8.56 3.40 7.62
C PRO A 42 -9.40 2.16 7.98
N ILE A 43 -10.70 2.14 7.66
CA ILE A 43 -11.56 0.98 7.93
C ILE A 43 -11.15 -0.25 7.11
N SER A 44 -10.43 -0.06 6.00
CA SER A 44 -9.90 -1.15 5.18
C SER A 44 -8.92 -2.03 5.93
N ILE A 45 -8.36 -1.57 7.05
CA ILE A 45 -7.48 -2.36 7.91
C ILE A 45 -8.13 -3.66 8.35
N VAL A 46 -9.45 -3.69 8.54
CA VAL A 46 -10.20 -4.90 8.86
C VAL A 46 -10.01 -5.98 7.78
N ASN A 47 -10.03 -5.58 6.50
CA ASN A 47 -9.86 -6.53 5.40
C ASN A 47 -8.40 -7.02 5.29
N PHE A 48 -7.43 -6.14 5.56
CA PHE A 48 -6.01 -6.53 5.60
C PHE A 48 -5.75 -7.51 6.75
N ILE A 49 -6.25 -7.23 7.93
CA ILE A 49 -6.12 -8.11 9.10
C ILE A 49 -6.83 -9.45 8.84
N ALA A 50 -8.03 -9.44 8.25
CA ALA A 50 -8.74 -10.68 7.90
C ALA A 50 -7.99 -11.55 6.89
N ALA A 51 -7.21 -10.93 5.98
CA ALA A 51 -6.48 -11.63 4.93
C ALA A 51 -5.08 -12.08 5.34
N TYR A 52 -4.40 -11.30 6.17
CA TYR A 52 -2.97 -11.49 6.48
C TYR A 52 -2.68 -11.64 7.98
N GLY A 53 -3.65 -11.32 8.85
CA GLY A 53 -3.45 -11.37 10.30
C GLY A 53 -3.21 -12.80 10.80
N THR A 54 -2.21 -12.96 11.67
CA THR A 54 -1.78 -14.24 12.25
C THR A 54 -2.27 -14.43 13.69
N HIS A 55 -3.35 -13.77 14.06
CA HIS A 55 -3.98 -13.97 15.36
C HIS A 55 -4.80 -15.25 15.36
N ASP A 56 -4.72 -16.05 16.44
CA ASP A 56 -5.43 -17.36 16.58
C ASP A 56 -6.92 -17.25 16.29
N LEU A 57 -7.53 -16.13 16.68
CA LEU A 57 -8.94 -15.84 16.42
C LEU A 57 -9.29 -15.78 14.92
N ILE A 58 -8.36 -15.32 14.09
CA ILE A 58 -8.53 -15.22 12.64
C ILE A 58 -8.21 -16.56 11.98
N GLU A 59 -7.13 -17.19 12.43
CA GLU A 59 -6.69 -18.47 11.87
C GLU A 59 -7.67 -19.61 12.19
N GLY A 60 -8.36 -19.53 13.33
CA GLY A 60 -9.42 -20.46 13.72
C GLY A 60 -10.68 -20.40 12.84
N GLU A 61 -10.87 -19.32 12.07
CA GLU A 61 -12.05 -19.15 11.24
C GLU A 61 -11.88 -19.76 9.84
N ALA A 62 -12.80 -20.65 9.50
CA ALA A 62 -12.78 -21.36 8.21
C ALA A 62 -13.35 -20.56 7.05
N THR A 63 -14.16 -19.52 7.32
CA THR A 63 -14.87 -18.73 6.30
C THR A 63 -14.32 -17.32 6.19
N LEU A 64 -14.47 -16.71 5.02
CA LEU A 64 -14.13 -15.30 4.82
C LEU A 64 -14.98 -14.39 5.75
N ALA A 65 -16.26 -14.73 5.93
CA ALA A 65 -17.13 -14.00 6.83
C ALA A 65 -16.67 -14.10 8.29
N GLY A 66 -16.26 -15.28 8.74
CA GLY A 66 -15.69 -15.50 10.06
C GLY A 66 -14.38 -14.74 10.25
N LYS A 67 -13.43 -14.85 9.31
CA LYS A 67 -12.15 -14.10 9.38
C LYS A 67 -12.38 -12.58 9.44
N ARG A 68 -13.33 -12.07 8.67
CA ARG A 68 -13.68 -10.66 8.70
C ARG A 68 -14.33 -10.25 10.02
N ALA A 69 -15.22 -11.08 10.56
CA ALA A 69 -15.82 -10.85 11.88
C ALA A 69 -14.75 -10.87 13.00
N ALA A 70 -13.81 -11.82 12.95
CA ALA A 70 -12.68 -11.86 13.87
C ALA A 70 -11.81 -10.59 13.78
N ALA A 71 -11.48 -10.15 12.58
CA ALA A 71 -10.74 -8.90 12.36
C ALA A 71 -11.53 -7.67 12.87
N MET A 72 -12.85 -7.63 12.66
CA MET A 72 -13.70 -6.58 13.20
C MET A 72 -13.74 -6.59 14.73
N ALA A 73 -13.82 -7.77 15.35
CA ALA A 73 -13.77 -7.90 16.81
C ALA A 73 -12.45 -7.38 17.38
N ILE A 74 -11.33 -7.67 16.73
CA ILE A 74 -9.99 -7.16 17.10
C ILE A 74 -9.93 -5.63 16.95
N VAL A 75 -10.29 -5.11 15.79
CA VAL A 75 -10.14 -3.67 15.48
C VAL A 75 -11.12 -2.82 16.29
N LEU A 76 -12.40 -3.17 16.29
CA LEU A 76 -13.46 -2.37 16.93
C LEU A 76 -13.58 -2.64 18.43
N GLY A 77 -13.13 -3.81 18.90
CA GLY A 77 -13.28 -4.22 20.30
C GLY A 77 -14.72 -4.53 20.69
N VAL A 78 -15.55 -4.94 19.73
CA VAL A 78 -16.98 -5.29 19.92
C VAL A 78 -17.22 -6.69 19.38
N ALA A 79 -18.07 -7.45 20.06
CA ALA A 79 -18.45 -8.79 19.62
C ALA A 79 -19.08 -8.75 18.22
N GLN A 80 -18.79 -9.77 17.43
CA GLN A 80 -19.27 -9.92 16.06
C GLN A 80 -19.97 -11.26 15.88
N ASP A 81 -21.11 -11.26 15.21
CA ASP A 81 -21.85 -12.47 14.90
C ASP A 81 -21.44 -13.01 13.53
N VAL A 82 -21.12 -14.30 13.49
CA VAL A 82 -20.84 -15.03 12.26
C VAL A 82 -22.06 -15.84 11.89
N PRO A 83 -22.67 -15.61 10.71
CA PRO A 83 -23.82 -16.40 10.26
C PRO A 83 -23.43 -17.85 9.96
N ALA A 84 -24.38 -18.75 10.11
CA ALA A 84 -24.20 -20.12 9.69
C ALA A 84 -23.91 -20.21 8.18
N ASN A 85 -23.04 -21.14 7.81
CA ASN A 85 -22.80 -21.51 6.41
C ASN A 85 -22.97 -23.01 6.24
N PRO A 86 -24.19 -23.48 5.89
CA PRO A 86 -24.49 -24.89 5.75
C PRO A 86 -23.87 -25.53 4.49
N ASP A 87 -23.48 -24.72 3.51
CA ASP A 87 -22.93 -25.20 2.23
C ASP A 87 -21.44 -25.59 2.33
N MET A 88 -20.80 -25.28 3.45
CA MET A 88 -19.44 -25.73 3.70
C MET A 88 -19.38 -27.18 4.20
N VAL A 89 -18.25 -27.82 3.97
CA VAL A 89 -17.96 -29.18 4.46
C VAL A 89 -16.69 -29.15 5.31
N PRO A 90 -16.77 -29.32 6.64
CA PRO A 90 -18.00 -29.43 7.44
C PRO A 90 -18.81 -28.13 7.50
N PRO A 91 -20.13 -28.19 7.73
CA PRO A 91 -20.98 -27.00 7.89
C PRO A 91 -20.51 -26.12 9.05
N VAL A 92 -20.52 -24.80 8.82
CA VAL A 92 -20.19 -23.80 9.86
C VAL A 92 -21.49 -23.39 10.55
N LEU A 93 -21.55 -23.55 11.87
CA LEU A 93 -22.69 -23.10 12.68
C LEU A 93 -22.55 -21.60 12.98
N ALA A 94 -23.70 -20.94 13.19
CA ALA A 94 -23.71 -19.57 13.68
C ALA A 94 -23.03 -19.49 15.06
N HIS A 95 -22.18 -18.51 15.24
CA HIS A 95 -21.48 -18.26 16.50
C HIS A 95 -21.12 -16.79 16.66
N THR A 96 -20.77 -16.39 17.88
CA THR A 96 -20.35 -15.02 18.19
C THR A 96 -18.88 -15.00 18.55
N ILE A 97 -18.14 -14.09 17.93
CA ILE A 97 -16.71 -13.86 18.22
C ILE A 97 -16.58 -12.65 19.15
N ASN A 98 -16.03 -12.89 20.33
CA ASN A 98 -15.74 -11.82 21.29
C ASN A 98 -14.35 -11.20 21.02
N PRO A 99 -14.17 -9.89 21.31
CA PRO A 99 -12.88 -9.26 21.18
C PRO A 99 -11.87 -9.90 22.15
N PRO A 100 -10.66 -10.26 21.67
CA PRO A 100 -9.65 -10.87 22.51
C PRO A 100 -9.01 -9.83 23.43
N PRO A 101 -8.53 -10.24 24.63
CA PRO A 101 -7.95 -9.32 25.60
C PRO A 101 -6.64 -8.68 25.13
N ASP A 102 -5.89 -9.35 24.28
CA ASP A 102 -4.59 -8.94 23.72
C ASP A 102 -4.71 -8.17 22.40
N ARG A 103 -5.94 -7.80 21.97
CA ARG A 103 -6.20 -7.11 20.71
C ARG A 103 -5.35 -5.85 20.50
N LEU A 104 -5.10 -5.09 21.58
CA LEU A 104 -4.28 -3.88 21.50
C LEU A 104 -2.80 -4.20 21.30
N ASP A 105 -2.33 -5.26 21.94
CA ASP A 105 -0.96 -5.74 21.72
C ASP A 105 -0.77 -6.24 20.30
N PHE A 106 -1.75 -6.95 19.75
CA PHE A 106 -1.74 -7.38 18.36
C PHE A 106 -1.72 -6.18 17.39
N LEU A 107 -2.59 -5.19 17.59
CA LEU A 107 -2.68 -4.01 16.72
C LEU A 107 -1.44 -3.11 16.77
N ASN A 108 -0.76 -3.05 17.93
CA ASN A 108 0.44 -2.24 18.14
C ASN A 108 1.76 -3.03 17.98
N ALA A 109 1.68 -4.32 17.68
CA ALA A 109 2.83 -5.22 17.64
C ALA A 109 3.65 -5.18 18.95
N THR A 110 2.96 -5.25 20.10
CA THR A 110 3.55 -5.26 21.45
C THR A 110 3.29 -6.58 22.17
N GLY A 111 3.82 -6.75 23.36
CA GLY A 111 3.61 -7.95 24.16
C GLY A 111 3.99 -9.24 23.44
N LEU A 112 3.09 -10.18 23.34
CA LEU A 112 3.28 -11.47 22.65
C LEU A 112 3.40 -11.33 21.13
N HIS A 113 2.93 -10.21 20.57
CA HIS A 113 2.95 -9.91 19.14
C HIS A 113 4.12 -8.99 18.74
N ALA A 114 5.04 -8.72 19.67
CA ALA A 114 6.20 -7.87 19.41
C ALA A 114 7.23 -8.57 18.51
N GLY A 115 7.71 -7.86 17.48
CA GLY A 115 8.76 -8.35 16.59
C GLY A 115 8.26 -9.35 15.52
N GLY A 116 9.20 -9.99 14.85
CA GLY A 116 8.90 -11.00 13.82
C GLY A 116 8.00 -10.51 12.70
N GLU A 117 6.87 -11.19 12.53
CA GLU A 117 5.90 -10.92 11.46
C GLU A 117 4.95 -9.75 11.73
N LEU A 118 5.07 -9.06 12.88
CA LEU A 118 4.20 -7.95 13.28
C LEU A 118 2.69 -8.31 13.17
N GLY A 119 2.30 -9.48 13.67
CA GLY A 119 0.94 -9.97 13.56
C GLY A 119 0.46 -10.24 12.14
N GLY A 120 1.38 -10.50 11.20
CA GLY A 120 1.10 -10.76 9.78
C GLY A 120 1.24 -9.54 8.87
N LEU A 121 1.51 -8.35 9.39
CA LEU A 121 1.70 -7.13 8.59
C LEU A 121 2.80 -7.30 7.53
N ASN A 122 3.90 -7.98 7.88
CA ASN A 122 5.01 -8.25 6.96
C ASN A 122 4.64 -9.16 5.79
N GLN A 123 3.47 -9.81 5.83
CA GLN A 123 2.98 -10.67 4.74
C GLN A 123 2.12 -9.91 3.71
N VAL A 124 1.79 -8.65 3.96
CA VAL A 124 0.96 -7.84 3.05
C VAL A 124 1.66 -7.71 1.70
N ASP A 125 1.00 -8.15 0.64
CA ASP A 125 1.53 -8.07 -0.71
C ASP A 125 1.75 -6.61 -1.13
N MET A 126 2.91 -6.32 -1.73
CA MET A 126 3.33 -4.97 -2.12
C MET A 126 2.28 -4.26 -2.98
N TRP A 127 1.68 -4.97 -3.94
CA TRP A 127 0.74 -4.36 -4.87
C TRP A 127 -0.52 -3.88 -4.18
N ILE A 128 -1.17 -4.73 -3.40
CA ILE A 128 -2.42 -4.36 -2.72
C ILE A 128 -2.19 -3.37 -1.59
N GLY A 129 -1.09 -3.54 -0.85
CA GLY A 129 -0.73 -2.63 0.24
C GLY A 129 -0.35 -1.25 -0.28
N GLY A 130 0.52 -1.15 -1.28
CA GLY A 130 0.94 0.13 -1.87
C GLY A 130 -0.19 0.88 -2.58
N LEU A 131 -1.15 0.17 -3.18
CA LEU A 131 -2.36 0.81 -3.72
C LEU A 131 -3.32 1.32 -2.65
N ALA A 132 -3.28 0.74 -1.45
CA ALA A 132 -4.10 1.18 -0.34
C ALA A 132 -3.52 2.40 0.39
N GLU A 133 -2.22 2.67 0.26
CA GLU A 133 -1.57 3.84 0.87
C GLU A 133 -2.27 5.15 0.51
N GLU A 134 -2.24 6.10 1.43
CA GLU A 134 -2.72 7.45 1.19
C GLU A 134 -1.93 8.11 0.05
N ILE A 135 -2.65 8.80 -0.82
CA ILE A 135 -2.03 9.49 -1.96
C ILE A 135 -1.26 10.69 -1.45
N ASN A 136 -0.03 10.87 -1.94
CA ASN A 136 0.77 12.03 -1.61
C ASN A 136 0.06 13.32 -2.02
N GLU A 137 0.15 14.33 -1.16
CA GLU A 137 -0.41 15.65 -1.42
C GLU A 137 0.23 16.33 -2.65
N PHE A 138 -0.33 17.47 -3.07
CA PHE A 138 0.20 18.32 -4.14
C PHE A 138 0.26 17.67 -5.54
N GLY A 139 -0.82 16.95 -5.91
CA GLY A 139 -0.98 16.41 -7.26
C GLY A 139 -0.40 15.02 -7.47
N GLY A 140 0.04 14.36 -6.40
CA GLY A 140 0.41 12.95 -6.43
C GLY A 140 -0.77 12.07 -6.85
N MET A 141 -0.48 10.99 -7.58
CA MET A 141 -1.46 9.95 -7.92
C MET A 141 -1.19 8.64 -7.19
N LEU A 142 -0.06 8.52 -6.54
CA LEU A 142 0.47 7.32 -5.91
C LEU A 142 0.65 7.52 -4.41
N GLY A 143 0.58 6.42 -3.65
CA GLY A 143 0.96 6.38 -2.25
C GLY A 143 2.48 6.41 -2.08
N SER A 144 2.96 6.56 -0.85
CA SER A 144 4.36 6.81 -0.53
C SER A 144 5.33 5.79 -1.14
N THR A 145 5.01 4.51 -1.09
CA THR A 145 5.89 3.45 -1.63
C THR A 145 6.02 3.53 -3.16
N PHE A 146 4.91 3.58 -3.87
CA PHE A 146 4.95 3.63 -5.34
C PHE A 146 5.44 4.97 -5.86
N ASN A 147 5.11 6.07 -5.19
CA ASN A 147 5.61 7.39 -5.56
C ASN A 147 7.14 7.42 -5.46
N TYR A 148 7.69 6.94 -4.34
CA TYR A 148 9.13 6.88 -4.15
C TYR A 148 9.83 6.03 -5.22
N ILE A 149 9.31 4.83 -5.52
CA ILE A 149 9.87 3.95 -6.55
C ILE A 149 9.82 4.63 -7.92
N PHE A 150 8.72 5.31 -8.24
CA PHE A 150 8.56 6.04 -9.49
C PHE A 150 9.57 7.18 -9.61
N GLU A 151 9.69 8.04 -8.60
CA GLU A 151 10.64 9.14 -8.56
C GLU A 151 12.08 8.64 -8.69
N TYR A 152 12.44 7.65 -7.89
CA TYR A 152 13.76 7.04 -7.92
C TYR A 152 14.10 6.48 -9.31
N GLN A 153 13.15 5.81 -9.96
CA GLN A 153 13.33 5.28 -11.31
C GLN A 153 13.47 6.41 -12.34
N MET A 154 12.66 7.47 -12.24
CA MET A 154 12.73 8.62 -13.14
C MET A 154 14.07 9.35 -13.02
N GLU A 155 14.55 9.60 -11.81
CA GLU A 155 15.87 10.21 -11.58
C GLU A 155 16.99 9.39 -12.18
N HIS A 156 16.94 8.07 -12.00
CA HIS A 156 17.97 7.17 -12.57
C HIS A 156 17.93 7.15 -14.10
N LEU A 157 16.75 7.20 -14.70
CA LEU A 157 16.60 7.29 -16.15
C LEU A 157 17.16 8.63 -16.68
N GLN A 158 16.88 9.74 -16.00
CA GLN A 158 17.42 11.05 -16.36
C GLN A 158 18.94 11.09 -16.25
N ASN A 159 19.47 10.59 -15.13
CA ASN A 159 20.91 10.56 -14.88
C ASN A 159 21.65 9.60 -15.81
N GLY A 160 21.01 8.49 -16.19
CA GLY A 160 21.57 7.50 -17.11
C GLY A 160 21.48 7.92 -18.59
N ASP A 161 20.61 8.86 -18.93
CA ASP A 161 20.44 9.33 -20.30
C ASP A 161 21.50 10.37 -20.68
N ARG A 162 22.57 9.92 -21.35
CA ARG A 162 23.60 10.82 -21.88
C ARG A 162 23.07 11.84 -22.90
N PHE A 163 21.86 11.67 -23.39
CA PHE A 163 21.19 12.57 -24.34
C PHE A 163 20.08 13.41 -23.71
N TYR A 164 19.95 13.35 -22.40
CA TYR A 164 18.94 14.12 -21.68
C TYR A 164 19.06 15.61 -22.03
N TYR A 165 17.98 16.22 -22.47
CA TYR A 165 17.98 17.53 -23.09
C TYR A 165 18.53 18.64 -22.16
N LEU A 166 18.24 18.60 -20.86
CA LEU A 166 18.77 19.58 -19.90
C LEU A 166 20.29 19.52 -19.74
N SER A 167 20.90 18.35 -19.94
CA SER A 167 22.35 18.19 -19.88
C SER A 167 23.08 18.82 -21.08
N ARG A 168 22.34 19.14 -22.15
CA ARG A 168 22.87 19.61 -23.42
C ARG A 168 22.48 21.03 -23.79
N THR A 169 21.77 21.73 -22.91
CA THR A 169 21.24 23.08 -23.19
C THR A 169 22.30 24.18 -23.08
N GLN A 170 23.50 23.89 -22.57
CA GLN A 170 24.57 24.89 -22.46
C GLN A 170 25.03 25.33 -23.86
N GLY A 171 24.81 26.60 -24.14
CA GLY A 171 25.20 27.24 -25.42
C GLY A 171 24.23 27.04 -26.57
N MET A 172 23.17 26.31 -26.41
CA MET A 172 22.07 26.17 -27.38
C MET A 172 20.78 26.69 -26.76
N ASN A 173 20.10 27.59 -27.38
CA ASN A 173 18.82 28.15 -26.89
C ASN A 173 17.66 27.14 -26.95
N LEU A 174 18.00 25.85 -26.81
CA LEU A 174 17.11 24.72 -26.99
C LEU A 174 16.09 24.61 -25.85
N LEU A 175 16.50 24.96 -24.62
CA LEU A 175 15.58 24.97 -23.48
C LEU A 175 14.40 25.92 -23.71
N ASN A 176 14.68 27.14 -24.16
CA ASN A 176 13.64 28.14 -24.46
C ASN A 176 12.75 27.76 -25.64
N LEU A 177 13.18 26.79 -26.47
CA LEU A 177 12.40 26.26 -27.57
C LEU A 177 11.52 25.09 -27.15
N LEU A 178 11.96 24.31 -26.16
CA LEU A 178 11.28 23.08 -25.74
C LEU A 178 10.26 23.33 -24.61
N GLU A 179 10.66 24.10 -23.60
CA GLU A 179 9.82 24.29 -22.41
C GLU A 179 8.50 25.05 -22.64
N PRO A 180 8.42 26.04 -23.55
CA PRO A 180 7.14 26.69 -23.83
C PRO A 180 6.19 25.85 -24.68
N ASN A 181 6.61 24.68 -25.19
CA ASN A 181 5.71 23.82 -25.96
C ASN A 181 4.79 23.04 -25.02
N MET A 182 3.57 23.48 -24.91
CA MET A 182 2.52 22.76 -24.18
C MET A 182 1.92 21.64 -25.04
N PHE A 183 1.33 20.63 -24.40
CA PHE A 183 0.63 19.56 -25.11
C PHE A 183 -0.55 20.10 -25.93
N SER A 184 -1.24 21.13 -25.43
CA SER A 184 -2.27 21.87 -26.17
C SER A 184 -1.74 22.47 -27.49
N ASP A 185 -0.53 23.02 -27.50
CA ASP A 185 0.08 23.57 -28.71
C ASP A 185 0.34 22.51 -29.77
N ILE A 186 0.77 21.31 -29.31
CA ILE A 186 1.00 20.18 -30.22
C ILE A 186 -0.32 19.71 -30.83
N ILE A 187 -1.40 19.66 -30.06
CA ILE A 187 -2.73 19.31 -30.56
C ILE A 187 -3.21 20.37 -31.58
N MET A 188 -3.13 21.65 -31.24
CA MET A 188 -3.57 22.74 -32.11
C MET A 188 -2.80 22.80 -33.43
N ARG A 189 -1.49 22.45 -33.43
CA ARG A 189 -0.68 22.42 -34.67
C ARG A 189 -1.03 21.25 -35.59
N ASN A 190 -1.62 20.17 -35.06
CA ASN A 190 -1.90 18.95 -35.80
C ASN A 190 -3.40 18.66 -35.99
N THR A 191 -4.27 19.56 -35.55
CA THR A 191 -5.74 19.46 -35.68
C THR A 191 -6.35 20.81 -36.03
N ASP A 192 -7.60 20.78 -36.48
CA ASP A 192 -8.40 22.00 -36.74
C ASP A 192 -9.11 22.52 -35.46
N LEU A 193 -8.69 22.03 -34.27
CA LEU A 193 -9.20 22.50 -33.00
C LEU A 193 -8.67 23.93 -32.73
N GLY A 194 -9.58 24.83 -32.40
CA GLY A 194 -9.20 26.18 -31.97
C GLY A 194 -8.59 26.20 -30.57
N ASP A 195 -8.52 27.38 -29.96
CA ASP A 195 -7.88 27.64 -28.67
C ASP A 195 -8.18 26.54 -27.59
N LEU A 196 -7.15 25.80 -27.22
CA LEU A 196 -7.13 24.86 -26.10
C LEU A 196 -6.30 25.49 -24.99
N HIS A 197 -6.97 25.95 -23.95
CA HIS A 197 -6.33 26.46 -22.72
C HIS A 197 -6.30 25.40 -21.62
#